data_c988da00ef8b0994c101867ed0fb0c89
#
_entry.id   c988da00ef8b0994c101867ed0fb0c89
#
_cell.length_a   1.000
_cell.length_b   1.000
_cell.length_c   1.000
_cell.angle_alpha   90.00
_cell.angle_beta   90.00
_cell.angle_gamma   90.00
#
_symmetry.space_group_name_H-M   'P 1'
#
loop_
_entity.id
_entity.type
_entity.pdbx_description
1 polymer ?
#
loop_
_entity_poly.entity_id
_entity_poly.type
_entity_poly.pdbx_seq_one_letter_code
_entity_poly.pdbx_strand_id
1 'polypeptide(L)'
;MKIKLVGIIMLLNSLLFSIELIDADRIVQIDRAKLQNYNKIEITTQRNKDGEEKNDNWIGIKITDILDEFKVTNYDKLCFISSDNYLVRISKEDLLSNESILALVRNGKNLDDEHIRLVIPSIRDMFWIQDISTIKTETISDLPFPHTIHFAESILHQTQIREELPPFVKVSGYTFTEIMSSAFPFLKDEILIVGKDGVKHNLDYDNYLKNAVLIKCDNSLDLRSPDMPAGMWIKDLAYVQIFDVAVIFINHFSSLEDVRSLLDWDNFPEKVILHTDEKTEKHISSEKFNFGIWSKARWLEW
;
A
#
# COMPACT_ATOMS: atom_id res chain seq x y z
N MET A 1 28.39 -1.93 44.86
CA MET A 1 27.20 -2.54 44.22
C MET A 1 26.36 -1.56 43.36
N LYS A 2 26.86 -0.34 43.05
CA LYS A 2 26.15 0.66 42.18
C LYS A 2 26.61 0.67 40.72
N ILE A 3 27.73 0.02 40.39
CA ILE A 3 28.33 0.05 39.03
C ILE A 3 27.65 -0.93 38.04
N LYS A 4 27.00 -2.00 38.54
CA LYS A 4 26.28 -2.99 37.68
C LYS A 4 24.94 -2.52 37.12
N LEU A 5 24.30 -1.53 37.77
CA LEU A 5 22.98 -1.04 37.33
C LEU A 5 23.06 -0.09 36.14
N VAL A 6 24.15 0.72 36.09
CA VAL A 6 24.38 1.67 34.97
C VAL A 6 24.70 0.95 33.67
N GLY A 7 25.47 -0.16 33.75
CA GLY A 7 25.79 -0.98 32.58
C GLY A 7 24.57 -1.70 31.97
N ILE A 8 23.59 -2.10 32.80
CA ILE A 8 22.36 -2.76 32.36
C ILE A 8 21.42 -1.74 31.70
N ILE A 9 21.39 -0.50 32.21
CA ILE A 9 20.54 0.57 31.61
C ILE A 9 21.12 1.03 30.27
N MET A 10 22.46 1.09 30.10
CA MET A 10 23.07 1.39 28.80
C MET A 10 22.88 0.26 27.78
N LEU A 11 22.87 -1.00 28.20
CA LEU A 11 22.57 -2.14 27.32
C LEU A 11 21.09 -2.20 26.92
N LEU A 12 20.16 -1.77 27.78
CA LEU A 12 18.74 -1.68 27.46
C LEU A 12 18.41 -0.52 26.49
N ASN A 13 19.14 0.57 26.53
CA ASN A 13 18.91 1.69 25.60
C ASN A 13 19.47 1.42 24.19
N SER A 14 20.40 0.47 24.02
CA SER A 14 20.88 0.08 22.70
C SER A 14 19.96 -0.90 21.95
N LEU A 15 18.92 -1.39 22.60
CA LEU A 15 17.92 -2.31 22.03
C LEU A 15 16.66 -1.58 21.48
N LEU A 16 16.60 -0.25 21.56
CA LEU A 16 15.36 0.49 21.27
C LEU A 16 15.24 0.95 19.81
N PHE A 17 16.33 1.03 19.07
CA PHE A 17 16.27 1.39 17.66
C PHE A 17 16.93 0.33 16.81
N SER A 18 16.16 -0.30 15.94
CA SER A 18 16.67 -1.13 14.86
C SER A 18 15.70 -1.10 13.68
N ILE A 19 16.27 -1.09 12.49
CA ILE A 19 15.52 -1.29 11.25
C ILE A 19 15.61 -2.77 10.90
N GLU A 20 14.48 -3.40 10.66
CA GLU A 20 14.40 -4.76 10.14
C GLU A 20 14.57 -4.74 8.62
N LEU A 21 15.60 -5.41 8.09
CA LEU A 21 15.72 -5.67 6.66
C LEU A 21 15.25 -7.11 6.39
N ILE A 22 14.16 -7.24 5.65
CA ILE A 22 13.53 -8.51 5.28
C ILE A 22 13.80 -8.77 3.80
N ASP A 23 14.54 -9.84 3.50
CA ASP A 23 14.89 -10.27 2.16
C ASP A 23 14.46 -11.74 1.97
N ALA A 24 13.33 -11.96 1.36
CA ALA A 24 12.63 -13.25 1.33
C ALA A 24 12.44 -13.81 2.76
N ASP A 25 13.05 -14.94 3.07
CA ASP A 25 12.97 -15.59 4.40
C ASP A 25 14.05 -15.08 5.38
N ARG A 26 14.93 -14.17 4.94
CA ARG A 26 16.04 -13.67 5.75
C ARG A 26 15.67 -12.37 6.43
N ILE A 27 15.81 -12.32 7.74
CA ILE A 27 15.61 -11.11 8.54
C ILE A 27 16.92 -10.68 9.16
N VAL A 28 17.28 -9.40 8.99
CA VAL A 28 18.48 -8.79 9.55
C VAL A 28 18.11 -7.54 10.32
N GLN A 29 18.66 -7.38 11.53
CA GLN A 29 18.50 -6.17 12.33
C GLN A 29 19.65 -5.21 12.07
N ILE A 30 19.33 -3.96 11.77
CA ILE A 30 20.29 -2.87 11.55
C ILE A 30 20.10 -1.86 12.66
N ASP A 31 20.97 -1.90 13.64
CA ASP A 31 20.95 -0.96 14.76
C ASP A 31 21.63 0.37 14.42
N ARG A 32 21.44 1.37 15.29
CA ARG A 32 22.05 2.70 15.09
C ARG A 32 23.57 2.67 15.09
N ALA A 33 24.19 1.80 15.87
CA ALA A 33 25.64 1.66 15.90
C ALA A 33 26.17 1.18 14.55
N LYS A 34 25.45 0.26 13.92
CA LYS A 34 25.78 -0.22 12.58
C LYS A 34 25.62 0.89 11.54
N LEU A 35 24.54 1.69 11.60
CA LEU A 35 24.36 2.84 10.71
C LEU A 35 25.49 3.88 10.81
N GLN A 36 26.12 4.03 11.98
CA GLN A 36 27.26 4.95 12.14
C GLN A 36 28.52 4.54 11.37
N ASN A 37 28.68 3.26 11.07
CA ASN A 37 29.85 2.69 10.40
C ASN A 37 29.84 2.86 8.88
N TYR A 38 28.69 3.19 8.27
CA TYR A 38 28.60 3.43 6.84
C TYR A 38 29.21 4.77 6.43
N ASN A 39 29.69 4.82 5.20
CA ASN A 39 30.03 6.09 4.56
C ASN A 39 28.78 6.95 4.42
N LYS A 40 28.91 8.22 4.73
CA LYS A 40 27.82 9.18 4.63
C LYS A 40 28.03 10.08 3.43
N ILE A 41 26.96 10.37 2.72
CA ILE A 41 26.92 11.35 1.64
C ILE A 41 26.01 12.50 2.02
N GLU A 42 26.25 13.63 1.37
CA GLU A 42 25.45 14.85 1.50
C GLU A 42 24.67 15.08 0.21
N ILE A 43 23.37 15.31 0.35
CA ILE A 43 22.47 15.65 -0.78
C ILE A 43 21.65 16.88 -0.43
N THR A 44 21.27 17.66 -1.45
CA THR A 44 20.39 18.82 -1.30
C THR A 44 19.09 18.54 -2.03
N THR A 45 17.95 18.83 -1.37
CA THR A 45 16.64 18.74 -1.98
C THR A 45 15.98 20.10 -2.02
N GLN A 46 15.24 20.34 -3.11
CA GLN A 46 14.43 21.53 -3.29
C GLN A 46 12.95 21.13 -3.32
N ARG A 47 12.16 21.82 -2.51
CA ARG A 47 10.71 21.58 -2.43
C ARG A 47 9.97 22.89 -2.52
N ASN A 48 8.84 22.89 -3.21
CA ASN A 48 7.91 24.01 -3.16
C ASN A 48 6.80 23.68 -2.16
N LYS A 49 6.71 24.44 -1.08
CA LYS A 49 5.65 24.30 -0.09
C LYS A 49 4.98 25.66 0.12
N ASP A 50 3.67 25.69 -0.11
CA ASP A 50 2.85 26.91 0.05
C ASP A 50 3.34 28.12 -0.81
N GLY A 51 3.96 27.81 -1.98
CA GLY A 51 4.51 28.83 -2.89
C GLY A 51 5.92 29.30 -2.53
N GLU A 52 6.52 28.76 -1.47
CA GLU A 52 7.90 29.05 -1.07
C GLU A 52 8.83 27.89 -1.44
N GLU A 53 9.96 28.20 -2.06
CA GLU A 53 11.04 27.24 -2.26
C GLU A 53 11.78 26.99 -0.95
N LYS A 54 11.81 25.71 -0.53
CA LYS A 54 12.56 25.27 0.64
C LYS A 54 13.66 24.32 0.21
N ASN A 55 14.89 24.72 0.53
CA ASN A 55 16.07 23.87 0.33
C ASN A 55 16.43 23.20 1.65
N ASP A 56 16.55 21.88 1.62
CA ASP A 56 17.01 21.10 2.75
C ASP A 56 18.32 20.39 2.37
N ASN A 57 19.28 20.42 3.28
CA ASN A 57 20.53 19.70 3.18
C ASN A 57 20.43 18.45 4.07
N TRP A 58 20.74 17.29 3.51
CA TRP A 58 20.63 16.00 4.16
C TRP A 58 21.97 15.28 4.14
N ILE A 59 22.34 14.65 5.27
CA ILE A 59 23.49 13.74 5.34
C ILE A 59 22.96 12.38 5.76
N GLY A 60 23.31 11.34 5.01
CA GLY A 60 22.81 10.00 5.24
C GLY A 60 23.63 8.92 4.54
N ILE A 61 23.11 7.70 4.61
CA ILE A 61 23.71 6.49 4.07
C ILE A 61 22.97 6.14 2.79
N LYS A 62 23.66 5.82 1.72
CA LYS A 62 23.01 5.31 0.50
C LYS A 62 22.27 4.02 0.82
N ILE A 63 21.03 3.92 0.34
CA ILE A 63 20.26 2.68 0.47
C ILE A 63 21.00 1.53 -0.22
N THR A 64 21.63 1.79 -1.37
CA THR A 64 22.42 0.80 -2.09
C THR A 64 23.57 0.21 -1.27
N ASP A 65 24.25 1.03 -0.46
CA ASP A 65 25.36 0.55 0.38
C ASP A 65 24.86 -0.43 1.45
N ILE A 66 23.66 -0.19 1.99
CA ILE A 66 23.01 -1.11 2.92
C ILE A 66 22.65 -2.41 2.22
N LEU A 67 22.03 -2.34 1.03
CA LEU A 67 21.63 -3.51 0.27
C LEU A 67 22.85 -4.37 -0.15
N ASP A 68 23.94 -3.71 -0.57
CA ASP A 68 25.17 -4.37 -1.00
C ASP A 68 25.86 -5.12 0.17
N GLU A 69 25.92 -4.53 1.35
CA GLU A 69 26.46 -5.21 2.54
C GLU A 69 25.71 -6.50 2.84
N PHE A 70 24.39 -6.48 2.73
CA PHE A 70 23.55 -7.65 2.98
C PHE A 70 23.33 -8.54 1.74
N LYS A 71 23.95 -8.20 0.59
CA LYS A 71 23.86 -8.93 -0.67
C LYS A 71 22.40 -9.07 -1.18
N VAL A 72 21.62 -8.04 -0.99
CA VAL A 72 20.25 -7.96 -1.48
C VAL A 72 20.27 -7.53 -2.93
N THR A 73 20.00 -8.45 -3.85
CA THR A 73 20.12 -8.20 -5.31
C THR A 73 18.84 -8.52 -6.08
N ASN A 74 18.04 -9.45 -5.56
CA ASN A 74 16.84 -9.95 -6.25
C ASN A 74 15.59 -9.30 -5.67
N TYR A 75 15.25 -8.10 -6.16
CA TYR A 75 14.02 -7.38 -5.84
C TYR A 75 13.63 -6.47 -7.00
N ASP A 76 12.37 -6.16 -7.12
CA ASP A 76 11.83 -5.18 -8.05
C ASP A 76 11.45 -3.88 -7.35
N LYS A 77 11.02 -4.00 -6.10
CA LYS A 77 10.66 -2.88 -5.21
C LYS A 77 11.21 -3.09 -3.82
N LEU A 78 11.43 -1.99 -3.11
CA LEU A 78 11.58 -1.99 -1.66
C LEU A 78 10.33 -1.38 -1.03
N CYS A 79 9.76 -2.09 -0.07
CA CYS A 79 8.71 -1.59 0.80
C CYS A 79 9.36 -1.07 2.09
N PHE A 80 9.21 0.23 2.35
CA PHE A 80 9.62 0.87 3.59
C PHE A 80 8.40 1.03 4.48
N ILE A 81 8.48 0.58 5.72
CA ILE A 81 7.38 0.61 6.68
C ILE A 81 7.85 1.37 7.91
N SER A 82 7.07 2.34 8.37
CA SER A 82 7.32 3.07 9.61
C SER A 82 6.72 2.35 10.82
N SER A 83 7.08 2.81 12.01
CA SER A 83 6.58 2.24 13.28
C SER A 83 5.07 2.39 13.47
N ASP A 84 4.44 3.36 12.80
CA ASP A 84 2.99 3.57 12.77
C ASP A 84 2.27 2.82 11.63
N ASN A 85 2.97 1.87 10.97
CA ASN A 85 2.48 1.10 9.83
C ASN A 85 2.25 1.90 8.53
N TYR A 86 2.70 3.15 8.43
CA TYR A 86 2.73 3.83 7.13
C TYR A 86 3.74 3.13 6.23
N LEU A 87 3.37 2.87 4.98
CA LEU A 87 4.24 2.19 4.03
C LEU A 87 4.37 2.94 2.70
N VAL A 88 5.55 2.85 2.13
CA VAL A 88 5.82 3.32 0.76
C VAL A 88 6.60 2.24 0.00
N ARG A 89 6.30 2.10 -1.29
CA ARG A 89 7.00 1.21 -2.20
C ARG A 89 7.77 2.02 -3.21
N ILE A 90 9.06 1.76 -3.30
CA ILE A 90 9.96 2.41 -4.24
C ILE A 90 10.49 1.38 -5.21
N SER A 91 10.38 1.65 -6.51
CA SER A 91 10.90 0.76 -7.54
C SER A 91 12.42 0.67 -7.48
N LYS A 92 12.97 -0.46 -7.92
CA LYS A 92 14.43 -0.61 -8.06
C LYS A 92 15.01 0.44 -9.00
N GLU A 93 14.30 0.79 -10.06
CA GLU A 93 14.71 1.82 -11.00
C GLU A 93 14.83 3.19 -10.31
N ASP A 94 13.82 3.60 -9.54
CA ASP A 94 13.86 4.87 -8.79
C ASP A 94 14.98 4.91 -7.76
N LEU A 95 15.22 3.79 -7.07
CA LEU A 95 16.29 3.68 -6.09
C LEU A 95 17.68 3.79 -6.72
N LEU A 96 17.89 3.18 -7.90
CA LEU A 96 19.18 3.15 -8.57
C LEU A 96 19.45 4.40 -9.42
N SER A 97 18.42 5.00 -10.01
CA SER A 97 18.58 6.23 -10.82
C SER A 97 18.70 7.49 -9.98
N ASN A 98 18.47 7.41 -8.67
CA ASN A 98 18.52 8.54 -7.75
C ASN A 98 19.49 8.27 -6.58
N GLU A 99 20.06 9.33 -6.02
CA GLU A 99 20.83 9.22 -4.79
C GLU A 99 19.90 9.05 -3.58
N SER A 100 19.30 7.87 -3.44
CA SER A 100 18.42 7.55 -2.31
C SER A 100 19.23 7.30 -1.04
N ILE A 101 18.89 8.00 0.02
CA ILE A 101 19.58 7.88 1.31
C ILE A 101 18.62 7.60 2.47
N LEU A 102 19.14 6.91 3.46
CA LEU A 102 18.63 6.91 4.82
C LEU A 102 19.25 8.11 5.55
N ALA A 103 18.51 9.21 5.65
CA ALA A 103 18.98 10.46 6.20
C ALA A 103 19.09 10.42 7.73
N LEU A 104 20.24 10.80 8.24
CA LEU A 104 20.57 10.87 9.68
C LEU A 104 20.75 12.31 10.18
N VAL A 105 20.96 13.26 9.28
CA VAL A 105 21.13 14.69 9.59
C VAL A 105 20.31 15.51 8.61
N ARG A 106 19.67 16.57 9.10
CA ARG A 106 18.97 17.56 8.28
C ARG A 106 19.39 18.97 8.67
N ASN A 107 19.84 19.76 7.72
CA ASN A 107 20.29 21.15 7.92
C ASN A 107 21.28 21.30 9.09
N GLY A 108 22.27 20.39 9.19
CA GLY A 108 23.29 20.36 10.23
C GLY A 108 22.82 19.85 11.61
N LYS A 109 21.56 19.41 11.73
CA LYS A 109 21.02 18.84 12.98
C LYS A 109 20.86 17.32 12.84
N ASN A 110 21.39 16.57 13.81
CA ASN A 110 21.15 15.13 13.88
C ASN A 110 19.66 14.86 14.04
N LEU A 111 19.18 13.88 13.31
CA LEU A 111 17.86 13.33 13.49
C LEU A 111 17.91 12.30 14.63
N ASP A 112 16.91 12.33 15.51
CA ASP A 112 16.66 11.24 16.44
C ASP A 112 16.11 10.02 15.71
N ASP A 113 15.90 8.92 16.42
CA ASP A 113 15.53 7.64 15.83
C ASP A 113 14.18 7.70 15.11
N GLU A 114 13.22 8.44 15.66
CA GLU A 114 11.87 8.60 15.10
C GLU A 114 11.83 9.51 13.84
N HIS A 115 12.91 10.25 13.60
CA HIS A 115 13.00 11.18 12.46
C HIS A 115 13.98 10.75 11.37
N ILE A 116 14.65 9.59 11.54
CA ILE A 116 15.41 8.97 10.45
C ILE A 116 14.43 8.68 9.30
N ARG A 117 14.81 9.11 8.09
CA ARG A 117 13.91 9.01 6.95
C ARG A 117 14.59 8.65 5.65
N LEU A 118 13.82 8.02 4.79
CA LEU A 118 14.15 7.88 3.38
C LEU A 118 14.06 9.25 2.70
N VAL A 119 15.09 9.62 1.96
CA VAL A 119 15.10 10.83 1.11
C VAL A 119 15.55 10.42 -0.29
N ILE A 120 14.72 10.75 -1.28
CA ILE A 120 14.99 10.49 -2.71
C ILE A 120 14.71 11.80 -3.47
N PRO A 121 15.75 12.53 -3.92
CA PRO A 121 15.61 13.90 -4.42
C PRO A 121 14.61 14.09 -5.56
N SER A 122 14.50 13.13 -6.46
CA SER A 122 13.72 13.24 -7.71
C SER A 122 12.29 12.74 -7.62
N ILE A 123 11.89 12.16 -6.48
CA ILE A 123 10.50 11.77 -6.26
C ILE A 123 9.79 12.68 -5.27
N ARG A 124 8.46 12.66 -5.30
CA ARG A 124 7.64 13.48 -4.40
C ARG A 124 7.97 13.20 -2.94
N ASP A 125 8.04 14.25 -2.14
CA ASP A 125 8.36 14.18 -0.70
C ASP A 125 7.35 13.39 0.14
N MET A 126 6.15 13.12 -0.38
CA MET A 126 5.19 12.21 0.25
C MET A 126 5.71 10.77 0.36
N PHE A 127 6.69 10.38 -0.48
CA PHE A 127 7.35 9.08 -0.40
C PHE A 127 8.56 9.07 0.56
N TRP A 128 8.92 10.21 1.15
CA TRP A 128 10.05 10.31 2.08
C TRP A 128 9.60 9.91 3.49
N ILE A 129 9.33 8.64 3.64
CA ILE A 129 8.87 8.05 4.90
C ILE A 129 9.89 8.27 6.03
N GLN A 130 9.42 8.57 7.22
CA GLN A 130 10.22 8.70 8.46
C GLN A 130 9.87 7.59 9.44
N ASP A 131 10.67 7.48 10.52
CA ASP A 131 10.46 6.49 11.58
C ASP A 131 10.42 5.06 11.03
N ILE A 132 11.39 4.76 10.15
CA ILE A 132 11.43 3.49 9.43
C ILE A 132 11.76 2.37 10.42
N SER A 133 10.84 1.42 10.55
CA SER A 133 10.99 0.19 11.32
C SER A 133 11.40 -1.00 10.46
N THR A 134 10.95 -1.04 9.19
CA THR A 134 11.17 -2.19 8.31
C THR A 134 11.49 -1.75 6.89
N ILE A 135 12.43 -2.45 6.27
CA ILE A 135 12.72 -2.41 4.82
C ILE A 135 12.53 -3.82 4.30
N LYS A 136 11.57 -4.05 3.41
CA LYS A 136 11.26 -5.37 2.87
C LYS A 136 11.47 -5.39 1.36
N THR A 137 12.15 -6.42 0.86
CA THR A 137 12.24 -6.68 -0.58
C THR A 137 10.92 -7.24 -1.09
N GLU A 138 10.49 -6.74 -2.22
CA GLU A 138 9.34 -7.28 -2.95
C GLU A 138 9.75 -7.60 -4.38
N THR A 139 9.44 -8.79 -4.83
CA THR A 139 9.46 -9.13 -6.25
C THR A 139 8.06 -8.89 -6.80
N ILE A 140 7.94 -8.28 -7.96
CA ILE A 140 6.66 -8.16 -8.64
C ILE A 140 6.25 -9.58 -9.05
N SER A 141 5.44 -10.24 -8.24
CA SER A 141 4.50 -11.16 -8.82
C SER A 141 3.41 -10.28 -9.41
N ASP A 142 3.38 -10.14 -10.72
CA ASP A 142 2.21 -9.59 -11.38
C ASP A 142 1.02 -10.37 -10.84
N LEU A 143 0.11 -9.68 -10.17
CA LEU A 143 -1.13 -10.34 -9.80
C LEU A 143 -1.71 -10.90 -11.10
N PRO A 144 -2.09 -12.17 -11.13
CA PRO A 144 -2.66 -12.74 -12.34
C PRO A 144 -3.85 -11.89 -12.75
N PHE A 145 -4.08 -11.77 -14.04
CA PHE A 145 -5.32 -11.20 -14.51
C PHE A 145 -6.49 -11.97 -13.87
N PRO A 146 -7.46 -11.32 -13.21
CA PRO A 146 -8.48 -12.02 -12.45
C PRO A 146 -9.35 -12.88 -13.39
N HIS A 147 -9.57 -14.13 -13.02
CA HIS A 147 -10.47 -15.04 -13.75
C HIS A 147 -11.96 -14.75 -13.46
N THR A 148 -12.25 -14.21 -12.32
CA THR A 148 -13.61 -13.86 -11.88
C THR A 148 -13.64 -12.42 -11.38
N ILE A 149 -14.64 -11.65 -11.85
CA ILE A 149 -14.90 -10.28 -11.36
C ILE A 149 -16.31 -10.18 -10.82
N HIS A 150 -16.45 -9.93 -9.53
CA HIS A 150 -17.72 -9.61 -8.88
C HIS A 150 -18.03 -8.12 -8.99
N PHE A 151 -19.31 -7.78 -9.12
CA PHE A 151 -19.78 -6.40 -9.06
C PHE A 151 -20.16 -6.03 -7.63
N ALA A 152 -19.48 -5.04 -7.07
CA ALA A 152 -19.70 -4.61 -5.70
C ALA A 152 -21.14 -4.21 -5.45
N GLU A 153 -21.80 -3.54 -6.40
CA GLU A 153 -23.17 -3.07 -6.28
C GLU A 153 -24.15 -4.22 -6.02
N SER A 154 -23.92 -5.40 -6.62
CA SER A 154 -24.77 -6.58 -6.38
C SER A 154 -24.62 -7.13 -4.95
N ILE A 155 -23.42 -7.03 -4.38
CA ILE A 155 -23.12 -7.42 -3.00
C ILE A 155 -23.74 -6.40 -2.04
N LEU A 156 -23.49 -5.11 -2.28
CA LEU A 156 -23.99 -4.01 -1.46
C LEU A 156 -25.53 -3.98 -1.39
N HIS A 157 -26.20 -4.31 -2.50
CA HIS A 157 -27.69 -4.37 -2.53
C HIS A 157 -28.26 -5.45 -1.60
N GLN A 158 -27.50 -6.48 -1.30
CA GLN A 158 -27.90 -7.59 -0.42
C GLN A 158 -27.39 -7.41 1.02
N THR A 159 -26.53 -6.42 1.28
CA THR A 159 -25.89 -6.19 2.56
C THR A 159 -26.54 -5.01 3.27
N GLN A 160 -26.87 -5.19 4.55
CA GLN A 160 -27.45 -4.11 5.34
C GLN A 160 -26.39 -3.06 5.69
N ILE A 161 -26.68 -1.79 5.39
CA ILE A 161 -25.86 -0.67 5.81
C ILE A 161 -25.90 -0.53 7.34
N ARG A 162 -24.75 -0.25 7.94
CA ARG A 162 -24.58 0.04 9.36
C ARG A 162 -24.57 1.55 9.55
N GLU A 163 -25.35 2.03 10.53
CA GLU A 163 -25.41 3.47 10.86
C GLU A 163 -24.20 3.94 11.68
N GLU A 164 -23.46 3.00 12.27
CA GLU A 164 -22.24 3.26 13.02
C GLU A 164 -21.17 2.24 12.69
N LEU A 165 -19.93 2.70 12.53
CA LEU A 165 -18.75 1.89 12.18
C LEU A 165 -17.59 2.21 13.13
N PRO A 166 -17.60 1.70 14.37
CA PRO A 166 -16.49 1.94 15.31
C PRO A 166 -15.13 1.50 14.70
N PRO A 167 -14.04 2.25 15.02
CA PRO A 167 -13.97 3.42 15.90
C PRO A 167 -14.35 4.76 15.24
N PHE A 168 -14.76 4.76 13.99
CA PHE A 168 -15.15 5.97 13.26
C PHE A 168 -16.52 6.46 13.70
N VAL A 169 -16.62 7.74 14.04
CA VAL A 169 -17.83 8.34 14.64
C VAL A 169 -18.66 9.06 13.57
N LYS A 170 -19.99 8.93 13.65
CA LYS A 170 -20.95 9.61 12.77
C LYS A 170 -20.76 9.26 11.28
N VAL A 171 -20.42 8.02 11.00
CA VAL A 171 -20.29 7.50 9.63
C VAL A 171 -21.13 6.26 9.49
N SER A 172 -21.73 6.07 8.30
CA SER A 172 -22.48 4.87 7.91
C SER A 172 -21.79 4.14 6.77
N GLY A 173 -22.05 2.85 6.62
CA GLY A 173 -21.46 2.04 5.57
C GLY A 173 -21.43 0.56 5.93
N TYR A 174 -20.31 -0.10 5.64
CA TYR A 174 -20.15 -1.55 5.76
C TYR A 174 -18.78 -1.89 6.38
N THR A 175 -18.62 -3.08 6.95
CA THR A 175 -17.28 -3.58 7.23
C THR A 175 -16.66 -4.13 5.95
N PHE A 176 -15.35 -3.94 5.77
CA PHE A 176 -14.62 -4.49 4.62
C PHE A 176 -14.79 -6.01 4.53
N THR A 177 -14.61 -6.69 5.65
CA THR A 177 -14.74 -8.14 5.76
C THR A 177 -16.11 -8.65 5.31
N GLU A 178 -17.21 -7.99 5.72
CA GLU A 178 -18.56 -8.39 5.37
C GLU A 178 -18.83 -8.34 3.85
N ILE A 179 -18.39 -7.28 3.19
CA ILE A 179 -18.53 -7.12 1.75
C ILE A 179 -17.64 -8.12 0.99
N MET A 180 -16.36 -8.18 1.37
CA MET A 180 -15.39 -9.01 0.64
C MET A 180 -15.62 -10.51 0.83
N SER A 181 -16.11 -10.95 1.99
CA SER A 181 -16.45 -12.38 2.22
C SER A 181 -17.58 -12.89 1.32
N SER A 182 -18.34 -12.00 0.68
CA SER A 182 -19.36 -12.39 -0.30
C SER A 182 -18.78 -12.75 -1.67
N ALA A 183 -17.57 -12.26 -1.97
CA ALA A 183 -16.89 -12.51 -3.25
C ALA A 183 -15.69 -13.46 -3.09
N PHE A 184 -14.99 -13.38 -1.96
CA PHE A 184 -13.78 -14.14 -1.72
C PHE A 184 -14.02 -15.26 -0.70
N PRO A 185 -13.67 -16.51 -1.01
CA PRO A 185 -13.82 -17.63 -0.08
C PRO A 185 -12.93 -17.51 1.16
N PHE A 186 -11.79 -16.81 1.01
CA PHE A 186 -10.83 -16.57 2.07
C PHE A 186 -10.31 -15.13 1.98
N LEU A 187 -10.30 -14.44 3.12
CA LEU A 187 -9.67 -13.14 3.28
C LEU A 187 -8.38 -13.35 4.06
N LYS A 188 -7.26 -13.35 3.37
CA LYS A 188 -5.91 -13.50 3.92
C LYS A 188 -4.88 -13.06 2.89
N ASP A 189 -3.62 -13.01 3.32
CA ASP A 189 -2.51 -12.60 2.47
C ASP A 189 -2.62 -11.14 1.98
N GLU A 190 -1.89 -10.80 0.94
CA GLU A 190 -1.90 -9.46 0.36
C GLU A 190 -3.11 -9.26 -0.55
N ILE A 191 -3.78 -8.13 -0.36
CA ILE A 191 -4.95 -7.70 -1.13
C ILE A 191 -4.58 -6.44 -1.89
N LEU A 192 -4.74 -6.46 -3.21
CA LEU A 192 -4.62 -5.26 -4.04
C LEU A 192 -5.89 -4.43 -3.87
N ILE A 193 -5.71 -3.17 -3.54
CA ILE A 193 -6.78 -2.18 -3.40
C ILE A 193 -6.44 -0.99 -4.29
N VAL A 194 -7.42 -0.54 -5.07
CA VAL A 194 -7.25 0.58 -6.01
C VAL A 194 -8.37 1.60 -5.81
N GLY A 195 -7.97 2.85 -5.62
CA GLY A 195 -8.87 4.00 -5.65
C GLY A 195 -9.14 4.48 -7.06
N LYS A 196 -10.23 5.21 -7.27
CA LYS A 196 -10.56 5.80 -8.57
C LYS A 196 -9.52 6.79 -9.08
N ASP A 197 -8.77 7.41 -8.17
CA ASP A 197 -7.67 8.31 -8.47
C ASP A 197 -6.37 7.60 -8.91
N GLY A 198 -6.40 6.26 -8.99
CA GLY A 198 -5.26 5.44 -9.38
C GLY A 198 -4.30 5.09 -8.25
N VAL A 199 -4.59 5.50 -7.01
CA VAL A 199 -3.81 5.05 -5.84
C VAL A 199 -3.96 3.55 -5.69
N LYS A 200 -2.83 2.82 -5.64
CA LYS A 200 -2.78 1.36 -5.53
C LYS A 200 -2.03 0.98 -4.25
N HIS A 201 -2.61 0.11 -3.46
CA HIS A 201 -1.97 -0.50 -2.30
C HIS A 201 -2.11 -2.02 -2.34
N ASN A 202 -1.01 -2.74 -2.07
CA ASN A 202 -1.05 -4.14 -1.68
C ASN A 202 -0.96 -4.20 -0.15
N LEU A 203 -2.01 -4.64 0.51
CA LEU A 203 -2.14 -4.59 1.97
C LEU A 203 -2.38 -5.99 2.51
N ASP A 204 -1.61 -6.36 3.53
CA ASP A 204 -1.86 -7.57 4.30
C ASP A 204 -3.20 -7.46 5.04
N TYR A 205 -4.03 -8.50 4.92
CA TYR A 205 -5.38 -8.49 5.48
C TYR A 205 -5.38 -8.38 7.01
N ASP A 206 -4.58 -9.18 7.68
CA ASP A 206 -4.58 -9.25 9.15
C ASP A 206 -4.04 -7.95 9.77
N ASN A 207 -3.03 -7.35 9.15
CA ASN A 207 -2.37 -6.14 9.65
C ASN A 207 -3.14 -4.85 9.35
N TYR A 208 -3.86 -4.78 8.20
CA TYR A 208 -4.42 -3.51 7.74
C TYR A 208 -5.93 -3.54 7.53
N LEU A 209 -6.52 -4.67 7.09
CA LEU A 209 -7.85 -4.69 6.52
C LEU A 209 -8.91 -5.39 7.37
N LYS A 210 -8.50 -6.18 8.35
CA LYS A 210 -9.40 -6.95 9.21
C LYS A 210 -10.43 -6.10 9.93
N ASN A 211 -10.03 -4.91 10.39
CA ASN A 211 -10.90 -3.94 11.06
C ASN A 211 -11.29 -2.76 10.13
N ALA A 212 -11.00 -2.87 8.85
CA ALA A 212 -11.31 -1.82 7.89
C ALA A 212 -12.83 -1.71 7.64
N VAL A 213 -13.24 -0.50 7.29
CA VAL A 213 -14.64 -0.14 6.99
C VAL A 213 -14.73 0.54 5.64
N LEU A 214 -15.85 0.36 4.98
CA LEU A 214 -16.24 1.03 3.74
C LEU A 214 -17.26 2.10 4.10
N ILE A 215 -16.81 3.34 4.23
CA ILE A 215 -17.65 4.48 4.63
C ILE A 215 -18.38 5.02 3.41
N LYS A 216 -19.71 5.15 3.53
CA LYS A 216 -20.54 5.70 2.47
C LYS A 216 -20.33 7.21 2.35
N CYS A 217 -19.94 7.65 1.15
CA CYS A 217 -19.75 9.04 0.76
C CYS A 217 -20.59 9.29 -0.51
N ASP A 218 -21.67 10.04 -0.42
CA ASP A 218 -22.59 10.29 -1.56
C ASP A 218 -22.82 9.05 -2.46
N ASN A 219 -22.08 8.96 -3.56
CA ASN A 219 -22.16 7.87 -4.55
C ASN A 219 -20.94 6.93 -4.52
N SER A 220 -20.07 7.02 -3.51
CA SER A 220 -18.85 6.24 -3.41
C SER A 220 -18.66 5.61 -2.05
N LEU A 221 -17.63 4.78 -1.92
CA LEU A 221 -17.20 4.19 -0.67
C LEU A 221 -15.72 4.50 -0.43
N ASP A 222 -15.42 5.11 0.71
CA ASP A 222 -14.04 5.28 1.17
C ASP A 222 -13.63 4.09 2.02
N LEU A 223 -12.45 3.53 1.77
CA LEU A 223 -11.84 2.53 2.64
C LEU A 223 -11.04 3.24 3.73
N ARG A 224 -11.37 2.97 4.98
CA ARG A 224 -10.59 3.42 6.15
C ARG A 224 -10.37 2.26 7.11
N SER A 225 -9.22 2.26 7.76
CA SER A 225 -8.92 1.28 8.81
C SER A 225 -8.28 1.98 10.02
N PRO A 226 -8.63 1.55 11.24
CA PRO A 226 -7.94 2.02 12.45
C PRO A 226 -6.49 1.52 12.51
N ASP A 227 -6.18 0.42 11.78
CA ASP A 227 -4.86 -0.20 11.74
C ASP A 227 -3.98 0.40 10.63
N MET A 228 -4.48 1.42 9.93
CA MET A 228 -3.82 2.13 8.83
C MET A 228 -3.69 3.61 9.12
N PRO A 229 -2.52 4.23 8.92
CA PRO A 229 -2.40 5.68 8.92
C PRO A 229 -3.36 6.34 7.93
N ALA A 230 -3.89 7.51 8.29
CA ALA A 230 -4.88 8.21 7.47
C ALA A 230 -4.38 8.54 6.05
N GLY A 231 -3.06 8.69 5.87
CA GLY A 231 -2.44 8.90 4.56
C GLY A 231 -2.51 7.72 3.60
N MET A 232 -2.86 6.52 4.11
CA MET A 232 -3.04 5.30 3.32
C MET A 232 -4.52 4.97 3.06
N TRP A 233 -5.46 5.73 3.60
CA TRP A 233 -6.87 5.51 3.34
C TRP A 233 -7.19 5.74 1.86
N ILE A 234 -8.01 4.86 1.30
CA ILE A 234 -8.42 4.95 -0.09
C ILE A 234 -9.73 5.73 -0.17
N LYS A 235 -9.70 6.81 -0.90
CA LYS A 235 -10.92 7.53 -1.28
C LYS A 235 -11.49 6.89 -2.54
N ASP A 236 -12.82 6.83 -2.57
CA ASP A 236 -13.52 6.40 -3.78
C ASP A 236 -13.01 5.03 -4.28
N LEU A 237 -13.21 3.98 -3.45
CA LEU A 237 -12.75 2.63 -3.73
C LEU A 237 -13.30 2.12 -5.05
N ALA A 238 -12.44 1.74 -5.98
CA ALA A 238 -12.80 1.32 -7.32
C ALA A 238 -12.61 -0.18 -7.58
N TYR A 239 -11.60 -0.79 -6.93
CA TYR A 239 -11.24 -2.17 -7.23
C TYR A 239 -10.52 -2.85 -6.04
N VAL A 240 -10.81 -4.14 -5.86
CA VAL A 240 -10.15 -5.02 -4.88
C VAL A 240 -9.85 -6.35 -5.55
N GLN A 241 -8.64 -6.90 -5.38
CA GLN A 241 -8.28 -8.21 -5.94
C GLN A 241 -7.52 -9.06 -4.93
N ILE A 242 -7.88 -10.34 -4.88
CA ILE A 242 -7.16 -11.39 -4.17
C ILE A 242 -6.90 -12.52 -5.18
N PHE A 243 -5.65 -12.80 -5.50
CA PHE A 243 -5.25 -13.78 -6.51
C PHE A 243 -5.96 -13.52 -7.85
N ASP A 244 -6.77 -14.47 -8.32
CA ASP A 244 -7.47 -14.50 -9.59
C ASP A 244 -8.96 -14.06 -9.50
N VAL A 245 -9.38 -13.59 -8.33
CA VAL A 245 -10.74 -13.06 -8.10
C VAL A 245 -10.68 -11.57 -7.79
N ALA A 246 -11.60 -10.79 -8.34
CA ALA A 246 -11.68 -9.37 -8.09
C ALA A 246 -13.11 -8.92 -7.75
N VAL A 247 -13.21 -7.77 -7.07
CA VAL A 247 -14.43 -7.00 -6.88
C VAL A 247 -14.23 -5.64 -7.51
N ILE A 248 -15.16 -5.24 -8.40
CA ILE A 248 -15.14 -3.95 -9.05
C ILE A 248 -16.37 -3.14 -8.65
N PHE A 249 -16.19 -1.85 -8.40
CA PHE A 249 -17.24 -0.88 -8.11
C PHE A 249 -17.61 -0.20 -9.43
N ILE A 250 -18.64 -0.75 -10.12
CA ILE A 250 -18.95 -0.40 -11.51
C ILE A 250 -19.44 1.03 -11.69
N ASN A 251 -19.99 1.66 -10.65
CA ASN A 251 -20.45 3.04 -10.70
C ASN A 251 -19.32 4.05 -10.99
N HIS A 252 -18.06 3.62 -10.85
CA HIS A 252 -16.90 4.44 -11.14
C HIS A 252 -16.47 4.42 -12.61
N PHE A 253 -17.01 3.49 -13.40
CA PHE A 253 -16.55 3.23 -14.76
C PHE A 253 -17.71 3.40 -15.75
N SER A 254 -17.43 3.95 -16.91
CA SER A 254 -18.35 4.07 -18.02
C SER A 254 -18.11 3.00 -19.08
N SER A 255 -16.92 2.43 -19.09
CA SER A 255 -16.51 1.42 -20.08
C SER A 255 -15.46 0.46 -19.49
N LEU A 256 -15.28 -0.67 -20.18
CA LEU A 256 -14.20 -1.60 -19.87
C LEU A 256 -12.81 -0.96 -20.10
N GLU A 257 -12.70 -0.04 -21.05
CA GLU A 257 -11.47 0.67 -21.32
C GLU A 257 -11.04 1.54 -20.11
N ASP A 258 -12.00 2.14 -19.41
CA ASP A 258 -11.71 2.88 -18.18
C ASP A 258 -11.10 1.96 -17.11
N VAL A 259 -11.60 0.72 -16.99
CA VAL A 259 -11.06 -0.29 -16.07
C VAL A 259 -9.64 -0.69 -16.49
N ARG A 260 -9.46 -1.00 -17.77
CA ARG A 260 -8.14 -1.37 -18.32
C ARG A 260 -7.11 -0.28 -18.07
N SER A 261 -7.48 0.97 -18.34
CA SER A 261 -6.61 2.12 -18.12
C SER A 261 -6.24 2.32 -16.65
N LEU A 262 -7.19 2.12 -15.71
CA LEU A 262 -6.94 2.26 -14.28
C LEU A 262 -6.02 1.15 -13.75
N LEU A 263 -6.18 -0.08 -14.27
CA LEU A 263 -5.52 -1.28 -13.76
C LEU A 263 -4.28 -1.67 -14.56
N ASP A 264 -3.96 -0.94 -15.63
CA ASP A 264 -2.87 -1.23 -16.58
C ASP A 264 -3.00 -2.64 -17.20
N TRP A 265 -4.23 -3.03 -17.56
CA TRP A 265 -4.48 -4.32 -18.18
C TRP A 265 -4.18 -4.31 -19.68
N ASP A 266 -3.15 -5.01 -20.09
CA ASP A 266 -2.76 -5.12 -21.51
C ASP A 266 -3.77 -5.92 -22.35
N ASN A 267 -4.34 -6.96 -21.74
CA ASN A 267 -5.25 -7.87 -22.41
C ASN A 267 -6.54 -8.05 -21.62
N PHE A 268 -7.65 -8.18 -22.34
CA PHE A 268 -8.95 -8.55 -21.79
C PHE A 268 -9.54 -9.65 -22.67
N PRO A 269 -10.21 -10.68 -22.10
CA PRO A 269 -10.78 -11.78 -22.88
C PRO A 269 -11.78 -11.27 -23.91
N GLU A 270 -11.74 -11.80 -25.13
CA GLU A 270 -12.69 -11.45 -26.19
C GLU A 270 -14.13 -11.83 -25.84
N LYS A 271 -14.29 -12.87 -25.01
CA LYS A 271 -15.59 -13.38 -24.58
C LYS A 271 -15.61 -13.56 -23.08
N VAL A 272 -16.70 -13.17 -22.47
CA VAL A 272 -16.95 -13.33 -21.03
C VAL A 272 -18.31 -14.00 -20.81
N ILE A 273 -18.43 -14.70 -19.68
CA ILE A 273 -19.69 -15.28 -19.22
C ILE A 273 -20.24 -14.37 -18.12
N LEU A 274 -21.42 -13.83 -18.33
CA LEU A 274 -22.08 -12.97 -17.37
C LEU A 274 -23.10 -13.77 -16.56
N HIS A 275 -22.98 -13.72 -15.25
CA HIS A 275 -23.93 -14.30 -14.32
C HIS A 275 -24.85 -13.23 -13.74
N THR A 276 -26.17 -13.48 -13.78
CA THR A 276 -27.20 -12.57 -13.30
C THR A 276 -27.95 -13.14 -12.08
N ASP A 277 -28.75 -12.31 -11.42
CA ASP A 277 -29.60 -12.73 -10.30
C ASP A 277 -30.60 -13.83 -10.67
N GLU A 278 -31.05 -13.86 -11.93
CA GLU A 278 -31.98 -14.85 -12.45
C GLU A 278 -31.32 -16.20 -12.77
N LYS A 279 -30.08 -16.40 -12.36
CA LYS A 279 -29.24 -17.60 -12.67
C LYS A 279 -29.10 -17.85 -14.18
N THR A 280 -29.21 -16.81 -14.99
CA THR A 280 -28.98 -16.89 -16.43
C THR A 280 -27.53 -16.58 -16.73
N GLU A 281 -26.89 -17.43 -17.52
CA GLU A 281 -25.57 -17.22 -18.09
C GLU A 281 -25.74 -16.60 -19.47
N LYS A 282 -24.99 -15.53 -19.73
CA LYS A 282 -24.94 -14.89 -21.04
C LYS A 282 -23.51 -14.79 -21.51
N HIS A 283 -23.22 -15.45 -22.62
CA HIS A 283 -21.95 -15.25 -23.32
C HIS A 283 -22.01 -13.95 -24.11
N ILE A 284 -21.10 -13.05 -23.82
CA ILE A 284 -21.02 -11.75 -24.49
C ILE A 284 -19.62 -11.48 -25.00
N SER A 285 -19.52 -10.75 -26.11
CA SER A 285 -18.25 -10.17 -26.53
C SER A 285 -17.90 -9.01 -25.60
N SER A 286 -16.65 -8.93 -25.18
CA SER A 286 -16.13 -7.84 -24.33
C SER A 286 -16.33 -6.45 -24.96
N GLU A 287 -16.33 -6.33 -26.30
CA GLU A 287 -16.60 -5.10 -27.02
C GLU A 287 -18.05 -4.56 -26.78
N LYS A 288 -19.00 -5.45 -26.43
CA LYS A 288 -20.39 -5.09 -26.13
C LYS A 288 -20.62 -4.85 -24.64
N PHE A 289 -19.58 -4.95 -23.84
CA PHE A 289 -19.67 -4.78 -22.41
C PHE A 289 -19.92 -3.30 -22.07
N ASN A 290 -21.09 -3.02 -21.52
CA ASN A 290 -21.46 -1.69 -21.05
C ASN A 290 -22.01 -1.81 -19.64
N PHE A 291 -21.32 -1.24 -18.67
CA PHE A 291 -21.70 -1.30 -17.26
C PHE A 291 -23.13 -0.77 -16.99
N GLY A 292 -23.62 0.21 -17.75
CA GLY A 292 -24.96 0.76 -17.61
C GLY A 292 -26.08 -0.22 -17.97
N ILE A 293 -25.80 -1.27 -18.75
CA ILE A 293 -26.79 -2.30 -19.17
C ILE A 293 -26.86 -3.42 -18.12
N TRP A 294 -25.83 -3.56 -17.27
CA TRP A 294 -25.63 -4.73 -16.43
C TRP A 294 -25.95 -4.52 -14.95
N SER A 295 -26.83 -3.61 -14.62
CA SER A 295 -27.25 -3.34 -13.22
C SER A 295 -27.78 -4.57 -12.45
N LYS A 296 -28.07 -5.68 -13.16
CA LYS A 296 -28.50 -6.96 -12.57
C LYS A 296 -27.42 -8.04 -12.60
N ALA A 297 -26.23 -7.71 -13.06
CA ALA A 297 -25.13 -8.65 -13.10
C ALA A 297 -24.51 -8.83 -11.70
N ARG A 298 -24.13 -10.06 -11.37
CA ARG A 298 -23.44 -10.40 -10.13
C ARG A 298 -21.93 -10.50 -10.33
N TRP A 299 -21.51 -11.27 -11.33
CA TRP A 299 -20.10 -11.43 -11.67
C TRP A 299 -19.88 -11.82 -13.13
N LEU A 300 -18.66 -11.68 -13.55
CA LEU A 300 -18.13 -12.14 -14.84
C LEU A 300 -17.11 -13.24 -14.59
N GLU A 301 -17.00 -14.17 -15.53
CA GLU A 301 -15.89 -15.13 -15.62
C GLU A 301 -15.52 -15.38 -17.09
N TRP A 302 -14.35 -15.97 -17.32
CA TRP A 302 -13.84 -16.36 -18.64
C TRP A 302 -12.90 -17.55 -18.59
#